data_8a9528364d7a518cfddfd6b838c47301
#
_entry.id   8a9528364d7a518cfddfd6b838c47301
#
_cell.length_a   1.000
_cell.length_b   1.000
_cell.length_c   1.000
_cell.angle_alpha   90.00
_cell.angle_beta   90.00
_cell.angle_gamma   90.00
#
_symmetry.space_group_name_H-M   'P 1'
#
loop_
_entity.id
_entity.type
_entity.pdbx_description
1 polymer ?
#
loop_
_entity_poly.entity_id
_entity_poly.type
_entity_poly.pdbx_seq_one_letter_code
_entity_poly.pdbx_strand_id
1 'polypeptide(L)'
;KKKIDKVKIVVNGAGASAIACTNLFKSLGVKNSNVIMCDRKGVIYKGRENVDQFKSTHAVETKLRTLEEAMKNADVFLGLSAKDVVSPKMVKSMAKNPIIFACANPDPEITPEEIEEVRGDAIIATGRSDYPNQVNNLIGFPYIFRGALDVRSKTINEEMKVAAAHAIANLAKEDVPDEVVAAMGGERPHFGKDYIIPSTFDPRLISVIPAAVAEAAIKTKVARIKIDNFEAYREQLKQRLDPTVTIMQGINTYI
;
A
#
# COMPACT_ATOMS: atom_id res chain seq x y z
N LYS A 1 4.06 -16.52 10.29
CA LYS A 1 3.04 -16.02 9.33
C LYS A 1 1.71 -15.92 10.05
N LYS A 2 1.06 -14.76 9.95
CA LYS A 2 -0.30 -14.51 10.53
C LYS A 2 -1.33 -14.72 9.42
N LYS A 3 -2.48 -15.31 9.75
CA LYS A 3 -3.60 -15.43 8.80
C LYS A 3 -4.32 -14.09 8.71
N ILE A 4 -4.64 -13.65 7.49
CA ILE A 4 -5.23 -12.33 7.23
C ILE A 4 -6.56 -12.10 7.98
N ASP A 5 -7.36 -13.14 8.11
CA ASP A 5 -8.64 -13.11 8.83
C ASP A 5 -8.51 -12.96 10.37
N LYS A 6 -7.29 -13.11 10.90
CA LYS A 6 -6.97 -13.00 12.33
C LYS A 6 -6.12 -11.77 12.68
N VAL A 7 -5.63 -11.05 11.67
CA VAL A 7 -4.82 -9.85 11.87
C VAL A 7 -5.68 -8.74 12.47
N LYS A 8 -5.19 -8.11 13.55
CA LYS A 8 -5.80 -6.94 14.17
C LYS A 8 -5.13 -5.68 13.64
N ILE A 9 -5.91 -4.80 13.05
CA ILE A 9 -5.44 -3.55 12.44
C ILE A 9 -6.01 -2.37 13.20
N VAL A 10 -5.16 -1.43 13.56
CA VAL A 10 -5.56 -0.11 14.07
C VAL A 10 -5.29 0.92 13.00
N VAL A 11 -6.31 1.66 12.61
CA VAL A 11 -6.22 2.77 11.66
C VAL A 11 -6.41 4.07 12.41
N ASN A 12 -5.39 4.90 12.49
CA ASN A 12 -5.49 6.22 13.11
C ASN A 12 -5.62 7.30 12.03
N GLY A 13 -6.78 7.90 11.99
CA GLY A 13 -7.31 8.73 10.93
C GLY A 13 -8.65 8.20 10.45
N ALA A 14 -9.55 9.09 10.09
CA ALA A 14 -10.89 8.73 9.59
C ALA A 14 -11.30 9.65 8.41
N GLY A 15 -10.33 10.08 7.64
CA GLY A 15 -10.50 10.79 6.37
C GLY A 15 -10.65 9.82 5.19
N ALA A 16 -10.74 10.37 4.00
CA ALA A 16 -10.95 9.60 2.76
C ALA A 16 -9.89 8.50 2.55
N SER A 17 -8.61 8.79 2.79
CA SER A 17 -7.51 7.82 2.66
C SER A 17 -7.65 6.66 3.65
N ALA A 18 -7.92 6.96 4.92
CA ALA A 18 -8.10 5.94 5.95
C ALA A 18 -9.29 5.02 5.67
N ILE A 19 -10.42 5.59 5.20
CA ILE A 19 -11.60 4.84 4.79
C ILE A 19 -11.29 3.94 3.60
N ALA A 20 -10.62 4.47 2.56
CA ALA A 20 -10.24 3.71 1.37
C ALA A 20 -9.30 2.54 1.69
N CYS A 21 -8.25 2.78 2.50
CA CYS A 21 -7.34 1.73 2.94
C CYS A 21 -8.06 0.67 3.78
N THR A 22 -8.97 1.09 4.68
CA THR A 22 -9.76 0.17 5.49
C THR A 22 -10.65 -0.73 4.62
N ASN A 23 -11.29 -0.17 3.59
CA ASN A 23 -12.07 -0.95 2.64
C ASN A 23 -11.20 -1.96 1.90
N LEU A 24 -10.02 -1.56 1.44
CA LEU A 24 -9.08 -2.45 0.77
C LEU A 24 -8.61 -3.61 1.68
N PHE A 25 -8.31 -3.35 2.96
CA PHE A 25 -8.00 -4.42 3.91
C PHE A 25 -9.14 -5.43 4.06
N LYS A 26 -10.38 -4.94 4.13
CA LYS A 26 -11.58 -5.79 4.21
C LYS A 26 -11.77 -6.61 2.93
N SER A 27 -11.57 -6.01 1.76
CA SER A 27 -11.61 -6.70 0.46
C SER A 27 -10.53 -7.79 0.34
N LEU A 28 -9.39 -7.62 1.02
CA LEU A 28 -8.32 -8.61 1.10
C LEU A 28 -8.57 -9.72 2.13
N GLY A 29 -9.68 -9.67 2.88
CA GLY A 29 -10.10 -10.72 3.80
C GLY A 29 -9.88 -10.42 5.29
N VAL A 30 -9.53 -9.19 5.66
CA VAL A 30 -9.52 -8.79 7.07
C VAL A 30 -10.95 -8.69 7.59
N LYS A 31 -11.23 -9.32 8.73
CA LYS A 31 -12.56 -9.27 9.34
C LYS A 31 -12.89 -7.85 9.84
N ASN A 32 -14.13 -7.40 9.62
CA ASN A 32 -14.60 -6.10 10.08
C ASN A 32 -14.34 -5.85 11.57
N SER A 33 -14.57 -6.86 12.41
CA SER A 33 -14.35 -6.80 13.87
C SER A 33 -12.88 -6.63 14.26
N ASN A 34 -11.95 -6.91 13.37
CA ASN A 34 -10.52 -6.84 13.62
C ASN A 34 -9.89 -5.51 13.18
N VAL A 35 -10.66 -4.61 12.57
CA VAL A 35 -10.18 -3.27 12.18
C VAL A 35 -10.79 -2.24 13.11
N ILE A 36 -9.95 -1.61 13.92
CA ILE A 36 -10.33 -0.52 14.84
C ILE A 36 -9.90 0.80 14.20
N MET A 37 -10.88 1.62 13.85
CA MET A 37 -10.62 2.97 13.34
C MET A 37 -10.70 3.99 14.46
N CYS A 38 -9.75 4.92 14.49
CA CYS A 38 -9.69 6.03 15.43
C CYS A 38 -9.72 7.37 14.70
N ASP A 39 -10.39 8.36 15.27
CA ASP A 39 -10.27 9.76 14.89
C ASP A 39 -9.77 10.60 16.08
N ARG A 40 -9.80 11.93 15.97
CA ARG A 40 -9.34 12.85 17.04
C ARG A 40 -10.05 12.65 18.38
N LYS A 41 -11.23 12.03 18.39
CA LYS A 41 -12.02 11.74 19.61
C LYS A 41 -11.80 10.31 20.13
N GLY A 42 -10.90 9.55 19.50
CA GLY A 42 -10.61 8.15 19.85
C GLY A 42 -11.31 7.15 18.95
N VAL A 43 -11.57 5.97 19.48
CA VAL A 43 -12.12 4.82 18.73
C VAL A 43 -13.52 5.12 18.18
N ILE A 44 -13.77 4.71 16.94
CA ILE A 44 -15.09 4.75 16.31
C ILE A 44 -15.80 3.43 16.63
N TYR A 45 -16.69 3.47 17.60
CA TYR A 45 -17.43 2.31 18.08
C TYR A 45 -18.93 2.43 17.79
N LYS A 46 -19.65 1.31 17.78
CA LYS A 46 -21.11 1.31 17.58
C LYS A 46 -21.83 2.07 18.68
N GLY A 47 -22.72 2.97 18.28
CA GLY A 47 -23.46 3.85 19.19
C GLY A 47 -22.70 5.09 19.65
N ARG A 48 -21.51 5.37 19.12
CA ARG A 48 -20.81 6.65 19.35
C ARG A 48 -21.57 7.78 18.66
N GLU A 49 -21.87 8.83 19.41
CA GLU A 49 -22.56 10.02 18.91
C GLU A 49 -21.67 10.86 17.98
N ASN A 50 -22.31 11.63 17.11
CA ASN A 50 -21.66 12.58 16.18
C ASN A 50 -20.61 11.93 15.27
N VAL A 51 -20.91 10.74 14.76
CA VAL A 51 -20.13 10.05 13.72
C VAL A 51 -20.90 10.17 12.40
N ASP A 52 -20.24 10.68 11.35
CA ASP A 52 -20.84 10.77 10.02
C ASP A 52 -21.08 9.38 9.40
N GLN A 53 -21.90 9.35 8.34
CA GLN A 53 -22.29 8.11 7.69
C GLN A 53 -21.12 7.28 7.15
N PHE A 54 -20.03 7.91 6.69
CA PHE A 54 -18.87 7.20 6.14
C PHE A 54 -18.07 6.51 7.23
N LYS A 55 -17.83 7.19 8.35
CA LYS A 55 -17.13 6.62 9.51
C LYS A 55 -17.98 5.57 10.21
N SER A 56 -19.29 5.76 10.28
CA SER A 56 -20.20 4.83 10.96
C SER A 56 -20.19 3.43 10.36
N THR A 57 -19.90 3.30 9.06
CA THR A 57 -19.74 1.99 8.39
C THR A 57 -18.55 1.18 8.90
N HIS A 58 -17.58 1.86 9.55
CA HIS A 58 -16.41 1.24 10.16
C HIS A 58 -16.52 1.11 11.69
N ALA A 59 -17.62 1.53 12.26
CA ALA A 59 -17.86 1.39 13.70
C ALA A 59 -17.93 -0.09 14.11
N VAL A 60 -17.19 -0.46 15.13
CA VAL A 60 -17.14 -1.82 15.67
C VAL A 60 -17.74 -1.87 17.07
N GLU A 61 -18.25 -3.03 17.44
CA GLU A 61 -18.70 -3.26 18.80
C GLU A 61 -17.50 -3.54 19.71
N THR A 62 -17.17 -2.60 20.57
CA THR A 62 -15.99 -2.67 21.42
C THR A 62 -16.13 -1.77 22.64
N LYS A 63 -15.41 -2.12 23.72
CA LYS A 63 -15.26 -1.29 24.92
C LYS A 63 -14.08 -0.31 24.84
N LEU A 64 -13.24 -0.41 23.80
CA LEU A 64 -12.09 0.47 23.59
C LEU A 64 -12.57 1.90 23.29
N ARG A 65 -11.87 2.90 23.82
CA ARG A 65 -12.20 4.31 23.63
C ARG A 65 -11.03 5.14 23.10
N THR A 66 -9.82 4.78 23.44
CA THR A 66 -8.60 5.52 23.09
C THR A 66 -7.74 4.79 22.07
N LEU A 67 -6.85 5.53 21.40
CA LEU A 67 -5.84 4.95 20.51
C LEU A 67 -4.91 4.00 21.29
N GLU A 68 -4.49 4.38 22.50
CA GLU A 68 -3.62 3.56 23.35
C GLU A 68 -4.25 2.19 23.65
N GLU A 69 -5.53 2.17 23.98
CA GLU A 69 -6.27 0.93 24.21
C GLU A 69 -6.38 0.08 22.94
N ALA A 70 -6.62 0.71 21.79
CA ALA A 70 -6.72 0.03 20.50
C ALA A 70 -5.40 -0.61 20.06
N MET A 71 -4.27 0.07 20.31
CA MET A 71 -2.93 -0.39 19.95
C MET A 71 -2.49 -1.67 20.69
N LYS A 72 -3.06 -1.93 21.86
CA LYS A 72 -2.70 -3.11 22.67
C LYS A 72 -3.00 -4.41 21.92
N ASN A 73 -1.95 -5.21 21.73
CA ASN A 73 -1.98 -6.47 20.96
C ASN A 73 -2.45 -6.29 19.50
N ALA A 74 -2.33 -5.11 18.91
CA ALA A 74 -2.53 -4.89 17.48
C ALA A 74 -1.35 -5.47 16.67
N ASP A 75 -1.65 -6.07 15.52
CA ASP A 75 -0.65 -6.61 14.60
C ASP A 75 -0.17 -5.56 13.61
N VAL A 76 -1.04 -4.64 13.24
CA VAL A 76 -0.76 -3.59 12.25
C VAL A 76 -1.28 -2.26 12.78
N PHE A 77 -0.47 -1.23 12.67
CA PHE A 77 -0.87 0.17 12.82
C PHE A 77 -0.78 0.87 11.46
N LEU A 78 -1.82 1.57 11.08
CA LEU A 78 -1.85 2.46 9.93
C LEU A 78 -2.16 3.88 10.38
N GLY A 79 -1.15 4.74 10.38
CA GLY A 79 -1.26 6.16 10.67
C GLY A 79 -1.52 6.97 9.40
N LEU A 80 -2.64 7.69 9.39
CA LEU A 80 -3.04 8.62 8.34
C LEU A 80 -3.65 9.86 9.00
N SER A 81 -2.94 10.42 9.98
CA SER A 81 -3.46 11.44 10.89
C SER A 81 -2.52 12.64 11.04
N ALA A 82 -1.80 12.71 12.15
CA ALA A 82 -0.92 13.80 12.50
C ALA A 82 0.34 13.29 13.19
N LYS A 83 1.40 14.10 13.18
CA LYS A 83 2.65 13.78 13.86
C LYS A 83 2.47 13.58 15.37
N ASP A 84 3.38 12.81 15.96
CA ASP A 84 3.58 12.65 17.42
C ASP A 84 2.34 12.16 18.18
N VAL A 85 1.40 11.46 17.51
CA VAL A 85 0.19 10.93 18.16
C VAL A 85 0.36 9.51 18.70
N VAL A 86 1.46 8.84 18.35
CA VAL A 86 1.80 7.49 18.83
C VAL A 86 3.04 7.58 19.72
N SER A 87 2.96 7.02 20.93
CA SER A 87 4.09 6.97 21.84
C SER A 87 4.85 5.63 21.75
N PRO A 88 6.14 5.59 22.13
CA PRO A 88 6.90 4.34 22.25
C PRO A 88 6.20 3.29 23.14
N LYS A 89 5.49 3.72 24.18
CA LYS A 89 4.68 2.85 25.06
C LYS A 89 3.56 2.15 24.29
N MET A 90 2.87 2.86 23.39
CA MET A 90 1.83 2.27 22.53
C MET A 90 2.43 1.21 21.61
N VAL A 91 3.56 1.50 20.96
CA VAL A 91 4.28 0.57 20.09
C VAL A 91 4.73 -0.67 20.87
N LYS A 92 5.26 -0.50 22.07
CA LYS A 92 5.67 -1.61 22.94
C LYS A 92 4.52 -2.55 23.29
N SER A 93 3.29 -2.04 23.36
CA SER A 93 2.07 -2.81 23.69
C SER A 93 1.52 -3.64 22.53
N MET A 94 1.98 -3.43 21.31
CA MET A 94 1.55 -4.17 20.11
C MET A 94 1.91 -5.66 20.17
N ALA A 95 1.31 -6.45 19.30
CA ALA A 95 1.61 -7.86 19.14
C ALA A 95 3.05 -8.09 18.67
N LYS A 96 3.54 -9.33 18.74
CA LYS A 96 4.88 -9.72 18.24
C LYS A 96 4.99 -9.51 16.73
N ASN A 97 6.14 -9.00 16.27
CA ASN A 97 6.43 -8.65 14.88
C ASN A 97 5.34 -7.72 14.29
N PRO A 98 5.13 -6.53 14.86
CA PRO A 98 4.12 -5.60 14.37
C PRO A 98 4.55 -4.97 13.06
N ILE A 99 3.56 -4.55 12.26
CA ILE A 99 3.78 -3.73 11.07
C ILE A 99 3.26 -2.33 11.37
N ILE A 100 4.09 -1.31 11.17
CA ILE A 100 3.78 0.07 11.51
C ILE A 100 3.96 0.94 10.27
N PHE A 101 2.83 1.41 9.74
CA PHE A 101 2.77 2.42 8.69
C PHE A 101 2.52 3.78 9.34
N ALA A 102 3.55 4.59 9.54
CA ALA A 102 3.45 5.94 10.07
C ALA A 102 3.52 6.93 8.90
N CYS A 103 2.36 7.21 8.29
CA CYS A 103 2.25 7.89 7.00
C CYS A 103 1.80 9.35 7.09
N ALA A 104 1.75 9.96 8.28
CA ALA A 104 1.50 11.39 8.41
C ALA A 104 2.64 12.18 7.74
N ASN A 105 2.29 13.30 7.10
CA ASN A 105 3.20 14.10 6.30
C ASN A 105 3.13 15.59 6.73
N PRO A 106 4.28 16.30 6.93
CA PRO A 106 5.66 15.87 6.64
C PRO A 106 6.28 14.95 7.70
N ASP A 107 5.81 15.00 8.93
CA ASP A 107 6.34 14.23 10.05
C ASP A 107 5.41 13.06 10.40
N PRO A 108 5.96 11.84 10.63
CA PRO A 108 5.17 10.66 10.93
C PRO A 108 4.50 10.73 12.31
N GLU A 109 3.54 9.83 12.56
CA GLU A 109 2.88 9.66 13.86
C GLU A 109 3.82 9.27 14.99
N ILE A 110 4.93 8.63 14.64
CA ILE A 110 6.08 8.27 15.47
C ILE A 110 7.26 8.03 14.54
N THR A 111 8.46 8.40 14.95
CA THR A 111 9.66 8.22 14.12
C THR A 111 10.16 6.76 14.13
N PRO A 112 10.83 6.31 13.06
CA PRO A 112 11.47 4.98 13.04
C PRO A 112 12.41 4.75 14.19
N GLU A 113 13.21 5.76 14.58
CA GLU A 113 14.17 5.69 15.69
C GLU A 113 13.46 5.37 17.01
N GLU A 114 12.37 6.08 17.32
CA GLU A 114 11.57 5.85 18.54
C GLU A 114 10.94 4.45 18.55
N ILE A 115 10.57 3.92 17.35
CA ILE A 115 10.05 2.55 17.25
C ILE A 115 11.16 1.54 17.52
N GLU A 116 12.33 1.71 16.91
CA GLU A 116 13.46 0.79 17.00
C GLU A 116 14.02 0.68 18.43
N GLU A 117 14.03 1.78 19.18
CA GLU A 117 14.43 1.79 20.60
C GLU A 117 13.61 0.82 21.45
N VAL A 118 12.34 0.60 21.11
CA VAL A 118 11.42 -0.22 21.91
C VAL A 118 11.01 -1.53 21.25
N ARG A 119 11.13 -1.66 19.91
CA ARG A 119 10.64 -2.81 19.13
C ARG A 119 11.50 -3.12 17.91
N GLY A 120 12.66 -3.73 18.13
CA GLY A 120 13.55 -4.19 17.05
C GLY A 120 12.94 -5.24 16.09
N ASP A 121 11.81 -5.86 16.47
CA ASP A 121 11.06 -6.82 15.64
C ASP A 121 9.99 -6.17 14.74
N ALA A 122 9.80 -4.85 14.79
CA ALA A 122 8.80 -4.16 13.98
C ALA A 122 9.24 -4.04 12.51
N ILE A 123 8.27 -4.15 11.59
CA ILE A 123 8.40 -3.71 10.19
C ILE A 123 7.87 -2.29 10.15
N ILE A 124 8.70 -1.34 9.68
CA ILE A 124 8.38 0.09 9.70
C ILE A 124 8.30 0.60 8.27
N ALA A 125 7.29 1.40 7.99
CA ALA A 125 7.13 2.11 6.73
C ALA A 125 6.62 3.54 7.00
N THR A 126 7.15 4.51 6.26
CA THR A 126 6.78 5.93 6.38
C THR A 126 6.55 6.56 5.01
N GLY A 127 6.02 7.77 4.97
CA GLY A 127 5.93 8.56 3.73
C GLY A 127 7.27 9.18 3.30
N ARG A 128 8.31 9.15 4.12
CA ARG A 128 9.61 9.82 3.89
C ARG A 128 10.51 8.95 3.03
N SER A 129 11.28 9.60 2.14
CA SER A 129 12.22 8.95 1.23
C SER A 129 13.58 8.59 1.86
N ASP A 130 13.87 9.15 3.03
CA ASP A 130 15.11 8.92 3.77
C ASP A 130 15.07 7.68 4.69
N TYR A 131 13.92 6.98 4.71
CA TYR A 131 13.75 5.74 5.46
C TYR A 131 13.43 4.55 4.54
N PRO A 132 13.72 3.32 4.98
CA PRO A 132 13.27 2.12 4.29
C PRO A 132 11.74 2.04 4.14
N ASN A 133 11.27 1.25 3.18
CA ASN A 133 9.83 1.02 2.94
C ASN A 133 9.04 2.32 2.72
N GLN A 134 9.55 3.23 1.89
CA GLN A 134 8.82 4.46 1.58
C GLN A 134 7.44 4.16 0.99
N VAL A 135 6.39 4.66 1.64
CA VAL A 135 5.01 4.65 1.12
C VAL A 135 4.82 5.89 0.27
N ASN A 136 4.79 5.70 -1.05
CA ASN A 136 4.67 6.81 -1.99
C ASN A 136 3.57 6.53 -3.02
N ASN A 137 2.72 7.52 -3.29
CA ASN A 137 1.65 7.44 -4.28
C ASN A 137 2.16 7.10 -5.69
N LEU A 138 3.41 7.45 -6.02
CA LEU A 138 4.03 7.18 -7.32
C LEU A 138 4.14 5.68 -7.64
N ILE A 139 4.13 4.81 -6.63
CA ILE A 139 4.17 3.35 -6.85
C ILE A 139 2.86 2.83 -7.43
N GLY A 140 1.72 3.44 -7.11
CA GLY A 140 0.40 2.95 -7.52
C GLY A 140 -0.35 3.84 -8.49
N PHE A 141 -0.49 5.11 -8.14
CA PHE A 141 -1.38 6.06 -8.81
C PHE A 141 -1.21 6.15 -10.33
N PRO A 142 -0.01 6.40 -10.91
CA PRO A 142 0.11 6.56 -12.35
C PRO A 142 -0.23 5.27 -13.10
N TYR A 143 0.14 4.15 -12.54
CA TYR A 143 0.05 2.84 -13.17
C TYR A 143 -1.37 2.25 -13.11
N ILE A 144 -2.11 2.49 -12.03
CA ILE A 144 -3.53 2.11 -11.93
C ILE A 144 -4.34 2.83 -13.01
N PHE A 145 -4.12 4.14 -13.16
CA PHE A 145 -4.78 4.91 -14.22
C PHE A 145 -4.33 4.46 -15.60
N ARG A 146 -3.06 4.16 -15.79
CA ARG A 146 -2.55 3.65 -17.08
C ARG A 146 -3.27 2.39 -17.51
N GLY A 147 -3.36 1.40 -16.64
CA GLY A 147 -4.08 0.15 -16.93
C GLY A 147 -5.57 0.36 -17.20
N ALA A 148 -6.22 1.21 -16.41
CA ALA A 148 -7.64 1.53 -16.59
C ALA A 148 -7.93 2.26 -17.92
N LEU A 149 -7.07 3.23 -18.28
CA LEU A 149 -7.23 4.03 -19.52
C LEU A 149 -6.93 3.21 -20.76
N ASP A 150 -5.95 2.34 -20.75
CA ASP A 150 -5.57 1.53 -21.93
C ASP A 150 -6.69 0.56 -22.34
N VAL A 151 -7.47 0.06 -21.40
CA VAL A 151 -8.68 -0.75 -21.68
C VAL A 151 -9.97 0.07 -21.70
N ARG A 152 -9.89 1.40 -21.62
CA ARG A 152 -11.03 2.32 -21.56
C ARG A 152 -12.06 1.86 -20.53
N SER A 153 -11.61 1.57 -19.33
CA SER A 153 -12.47 1.07 -18.26
C SER A 153 -13.54 2.12 -17.89
N LYS A 154 -14.75 1.66 -17.61
CA LYS A 154 -15.87 2.51 -17.19
C LYS A 154 -15.69 3.05 -15.77
N THR A 155 -14.92 2.35 -14.95
CA THR A 155 -14.65 2.65 -13.54
C THR A 155 -13.37 1.98 -13.10
N ILE A 156 -12.82 2.40 -11.96
CA ILE A 156 -11.77 1.67 -11.23
C ILE A 156 -12.48 0.99 -10.06
N ASN A 157 -12.78 -0.30 -10.21
CA ASN A 157 -13.46 -1.09 -9.18
C ASN A 157 -12.49 -1.67 -8.13
N GLU A 158 -13.03 -2.37 -7.12
CA GLU A 158 -12.23 -2.94 -6.03
C GLU A 158 -11.26 -4.01 -6.54
N GLU A 159 -11.68 -4.85 -7.48
CA GLU A 159 -10.85 -5.92 -8.05
C GLU A 159 -9.62 -5.37 -8.75
N MET A 160 -9.73 -4.23 -9.43
CA MET A 160 -8.60 -3.53 -10.06
C MET A 160 -7.62 -2.99 -9.01
N LYS A 161 -8.12 -2.44 -7.90
CA LYS A 161 -7.29 -1.97 -6.79
C LYS A 161 -6.59 -3.12 -6.06
N VAL A 162 -7.29 -4.21 -5.83
CA VAL A 162 -6.73 -5.44 -5.26
C VAL A 162 -5.66 -6.04 -6.18
N ALA A 163 -5.90 -6.06 -7.49
CA ALA A 163 -4.92 -6.53 -8.47
C ALA A 163 -3.64 -5.69 -8.44
N ALA A 164 -3.77 -4.36 -8.36
CA ALA A 164 -2.64 -3.46 -8.21
C ALA A 164 -1.85 -3.73 -6.92
N ALA A 165 -2.54 -3.90 -5.79
CA ALA A 165 -1.91 -4.20 -4.51
C ALA A 165 -1.13 -5.53 -4.54
N HIS A 166 -1.69 -6.58 -5.14
CA HIS A 166 -1.00 -7.84 -5.34
C HIS A 166 0.20 -7.72 -6.28
N ALA A 167 0.08 -6.95 -7.36
CA ALA A 167 1.17 -6.72 -8.31
C ALA A 167 2.36 -6.05 -7.61
N ILE A 168 2.11 -4.99 -6.83
CA ILE A 168 3.13 -4.31 -6.02
C ILE A 168 3.78 -5.26 -5.01
N ALA A 169 2.96 -6.00 -4.25
CA ALA A 169 3.45 -6.93 -3.23
C ALA A 169 4.28 -8.09 -3.80
N ASN A 170 3.94 -8.55 -5.01
CA ASN A 170 4.70 -9.61 -5.68
C ASN A 170 6.01 -9.07 -6.24
N LEU A 171 5.98 -7.86 -6.83
CA LEU A 171 7.18 -7.22 -7.37
C LEU A 171 8.26 -7.00 -6.29
N ALA A 172 7.85 -6.65 -5.05
CA ALA A 172 8.77 -6.51 -3.92
C ALA A 172 9.50 -7.81 -3.55
N LYS A 173 8.99 -8.98 -3.96
CA LYS A 173 9.59 -10.30 -3.68
C LYS A 173 10.52 -10.79 -4.78
N GLU A 174 10.51 -10.13 -5.93
CA GLU A 174 11.38 -10.44 -7.06
C GLU A 174 12.76 -9.82 -6.85
N ASP A 175 13.77 -10.39 -7.52
CA ASP A 175 15.12 -9.83 -7.51
C ASP A 175 15.11 -8.40 -8.08
N VAL A 176 15.78 -7.50 -7.38
CA VAL A 176 15.84 -6.08 -7.75
C VAL A 176 16.85 -5.89 -8.89
N PRO A 177 16.48 -5.23 -10.01
CA PRO A 177 17.39 -4.96 -11.12
C PRO A 177 18.59 -4.09 -10.75
N ASP A 178 19.72 -4.27 -11.43
CA ASP A 178 20.96 -3.54 -11.14
C ASP A 178 20.81 -2.02 -11.25
N GLU A 179 20.01 -1.54 -12.19
CA GLU A 179 19.70 -0.11 -12.34
C GLU A 179 18.98 0.48 -11.12
N VAL A 180 18.09 -0.30 -10.49
CA VAL A 180 17.41 0.10 -9.26
C VAL A 180 18.38 0.06 -8.09
N VAL A 181 19.23 -0.96 -8.01
CA VAL A 181 20.29 -1.08 -7.00
C VAL A 181 21.20 0.15 -7.05
N ALA A 182 21.65 0.54 -8.23
CA ALA A 182 22.47 1.74 -8.43
C ALA A 182 21.76 3.02 -7.95
N ALA A 183 20.46 3.17 -8.27
CA ALA A 183 19.66 4.30 -7.84
C ALA A 183 19.41 4.34 -6.31
N MET A 184 19.52 3.19 -5.63
CA MET A 184 19.34 3.05 -4.18
C MET A 184 20.66 3.12 -3.38
N GLY A 185 21.77 3.49 -4.01
CA GLY A 185 23.06 3.61 -3.32
C GLY A 185 23.97 2.38 -3.41
N GLY A 186 23.65 1.41 -4.26
CA GLY A 186 24.53 0.30 -4.64
C GLY A 186 24.40 -0.97 -3.79
N GLU A 187 23.64 -0.95 -2.70
CA GLU A 187 23.33 -2.15 -1.92
C GLU A 187 22.02 -2.78 -2.45
N ARG A 188 22.05 -4.09 -2.77
CA ARG A 188 20.89 -4.80 -3.30
C ARG A 188 19.90 -5.12 -2.19
N PRO A 189 18.70 -4.52 -2.19
CA PRO A 189 17.68 -4.85 -1.21
C PRO A 189 17.09 -6.24 -1.49
N HIS A 190 16.74 -6.94 -0.43
CA HIS A 190 16.03 -8.22 -0.47
C HIS A 190 14.71 -8.10 0.29
N PHE A 191 13.70 -8.82 -0.21
CA PHE A 191 12.40 -8.85 0.47
C PHE A 191 12.55 -9.24 1.94
N GLY A 192 12.15 -8.34 2.83
CA GLY A 192 12.34 -8.51 4.27
C GLY A 192 11.84 -7.30 5.04
N LYS A 193 12.33 -7.13 6.28
CA LYS A 193 11.93 -6.05 7.19
C LYS A 193 12.07 -4.67 6.56
N ASP A 194 13.13 -4.44 5.80
CA ASP A 194 13.50 -3.13 5.26
C ASP A 194 13.14 -2.97 3.77
N TYR A 195 12.54 -3.99 3.15
CA TYR A 195 12.09 -3.94 1.76
C TYR A 195 10.82 -4.78 1.56
N ILE A 196 9.66 -4.21 1.92
CA ILE A 196 8.33 -4.79 1.68
C ILE A 196 7.58 -4.10 0.55
N ILE A 197 8.11 -2.97 0.07
CA ILE A 197 7.54 -2.12 -0.98
C ILE A 197 8.63 -1.88 -2.03
N PRO A 198 8.35 -2.02 -3.35
CA PRO A 198 9.32 -1.71 -4.40
C PRO A 198 9.73 -0.24 -4.35
N SER A 199 10.95 0.05 -4.81
CA SER A 199 11.39 1.43 -5.00
C SER A 199 10.52 2.16 -6.02
N THR A 200 10.29 3.46 -5.82
CA THR A 200 9.62 4.32 -6.81
C THR A 200 10.40 4.44 -8.13
N PHE A 201 11.69 4.13 -8.11
CA PHE A 201 12.57 4.10 -9.28
C PHE A 201 12.56 2.76 -10.02
N ASP A 202 11.79 1.78 -9.58
CA ASP A 202 11.72 0.48 -10.25
C ASP A 202 10.97 0.59 -11.60
N PRO A 203 11.69 0.45 -12.74
CA PRO A 203 11.08 0.62 -14.06
C PRO A 203 10.06 -0.47 -14.39
N ARG A 204 10.04 -1.58 -13.64
CA ARG A 204 9.07 -2.66 -13.85
C ARG A 204 7.66 -2.25 -13.43
N LEU A 205 7.51 -1.22 -12.58
CA LEU A 205 6.21 -0.72 -12.12
C LEU A 205 5.28 -0.38 -13.30
N ILE A 206 5.82 0.23 -14.39
CA ILE A 206 5.02 0.64 -15.54
C ILE A 206 4.45 -0.54 -16.35
N SER A 207 5.09 -1.68 -16.32
CA SER A 207 4.64 -2.87 -17.08
C SER A 207 3.83 -3.84 -16.22
N VAL A 208 4.14 -3.95 -14.93
CA VAL A 208 3.54 -4.95 -14.03
C VAL A 208 2.18 -4.49 -13.53
N ILE A 209 2.09 -3.27 -13.00
CA ILE A 209 0.85 -2.78 -12.37
C ILE A 209 -0.25 -2.49 -13.40
N PRO A 210 0.00 -1.77 -14.50
CA PRO A 210 -1.05 -1.54 -15.50
C PRO A 210 -1.59 -2.83 -16.10
N ALA A 211 -0.72 -3.83 -16.33
CA ALA A 211 -1.14 -5.11 -16.87
C ALA A 211 -2.10 -5.84 -15.91
N ALA A 212 -1.78 -5.88 -14.62
CA ALA A 212 -2.65 -6.48 -13.61
C ALA A 212 -4.01 -5.75 -13.50
N VAL A 213 -3.99 -4.43 -13.55
CA VAL A 213 -5.20 -3.59 -13.50
C VAL A 213 -6.07 -3.80 -14.73
N ALA A 214 -5.46 -3.81 -15.93
CA ALA A 214 -6.16 -4.02 -17.19
C ALA A 214 -6.79 -5.43 -17.25
N GLU A 215 -6.07 -6.45 -16.80
CA GLU A 215 -6.58 -7.83 -16.72
C GLU A 215 -7.80 -7.91 -15.78
N ALA A 216 -7.72 -7.29 -14.61
CA ALA A 216 -8.84 -7.23 -13.66
C ALA A 216 -10.05 -6.49 -14.24
N ALA A 217 -9.83 -5.37 -14.95
CA ALA A 217 -10.89 -4.63 -15.62
C ALA A 217 -11.61 -5.47 -16.70
N ILE A 218 -10.86 -6.25 -17.48
CA ILE A 218 -11.40 -7.15 -18.50
C ILE A 218 -12.19 -8.29 -17.84
N LYS A 219 -11.62 -8.92 -16.81
CA LYS A 219 -12.22 -10.01 -16.05
C LYS A 219 -13.56 -9.61 -15.42
N THR A 220 -13.62 -8.40 -14.88
CA THR A 220 -14.83 -7.84 -14.24
C THR A 220 -15.77 -7.14 -15.21
N LYS A 221 -15.49 -7.22 -16.51
CA LYS A 221 -16.35 -6.68 -17.59
C LYS A 221 -16.58 -5.18 -17.53
N VAL A 222 -15.68 -4.42 -16.90
CA VAL A 222 -15.72 -2.95 -16.89
C VAL A 222 -14.88 -2.34 -18.01
N ALA A 223 -13.98 -3.11 -18.62
CA ALA A 223 -13.20 -2.72 -19.78
C ALA A 223 -14.08 -2.63 -21.04
N ARG A 224 -13.77 -1.67 -21.92
CA ARG A 224 -14.41 -1.49 -23.25
C ARG A 224 -13.55 -2.06 -24.37
N ILE A 225 -12.25 -2.22 -24.12
CA ILE A 225 -11.28 -2.80 -25.05
C ILE A 225 -10.66 -4.01 -24.38
N LYS A 226 -10.43 -5.08 -25.14
CA LYS A 226 -9.71 -6.25 -24.70
C LYS A 226 -8.24 -6.15 -25.10
N ILE A 227 -7.39 -6.78 -24.34
CA ILE A 227 -5.97 -7.00 -24.64
C ILE A 227 -5.83 -8.50 -24.90
N ASP A 228 -5.49 -8.86 -26.14
CA ASP A 228 -5.36 -10.27 -26.53
C ASP A 228 -4.01 -10.86 -26.14
N ASN A 229 -2.96 -10.02 -26.14
CA ASN A 229 -1.60 -10.44 -25.78
C ASN A 229 -1.02 -9.51 -24.70
N PHE A 230 -1.03 -9.98 -23.46
CA PHE A 230 -0.50 -9.22 -22.31
C PHE A 230 1.03 -9.12 -22.31
N GLU A 231 1.74 -10.04 -22.95
CA GLU A 231 3.19 -9.97 -23.08
C GLU A 231 3.60 -8.81 -24.00
N ALA A 232 2.99 -8.73 -25.19
CA ALA A 232 3.16 -7.61 -26.09
C ALA A 232 2.75 -6.28 -25.44
N TYR A 233 1.67 -6.27 -24.66
CA TYR A 233 1.24 -5.07 -23.92
C TYR A 233 2.27 -4.61 -22.89
N ARG A 234 2.88 -5.52 -22.12
CA ARG A 234 3.95 -5.18 -21.17
C ARG A 234 5.16 -4.59 -21.89
N GLU A 235 5.55 -5.15 -23.03
CA GLU A 235 6.67 -4.60 -23.82
C GLU A 235 6.36 -3.20 -24.35
N GLN A 236 5.14 -2.95 -24.85
CA GLN A 236 4.71 -1.60 -25.26
C GLN A 236 4.75 -0.60 -24.10
N LEU A 237 4.42 -1.03 -22.89
CA LEU A 237 4.49 -0.18 -21.70
C LEU A 237 5.94 0.17 -21.33
N LYS A 238 6.87 -0.79 -21.39
CA LYS A 238 8.30 -0.56 -21.16
C LYS A 238 8.89 0.44 -22.16
N GLN A 239 8.53 0.32 -23.43
CA GLN A 239 8.98 1.23 -24.50
C GLN A 239 8.58 2.69 -24.27
N ARG A 240 7.52 2.95 -23.50
CA ARG A 240 7.11 4.32 -23.13
C ARG A 240 8.05 5.00 -22.15
N LEU A 241 8.83 4.24 -21.36
CA LEU A 241 9.84 4.81 -20.46
C LEU A 241 11.13 5.17 -21.22
N ASP A 242 11.45 4.41 -22.25
CA ASP A 242 12.65 4.64 -23.05
C ASP A 242 12.31 4.71 -24.56
N PRO A 243 12.06 5.92 -25.07
CA PRO A 243 11.83 6.13 -26.51
C PRO A 243 12.99 5.67 -27.39
N THR A 244 14.21 5.57 -26.86
CA THR A 244 15.41 5.13 -27.58
C THR A 244 15.29 3.67 -27.98
N VAL A 245 14.66 2.83 -27.17
CA VAL A 245 14.41 1.42 -27.48
C VAL A 245 13.59 1.27 -28.76
N THR A 246 12.62 2.12 -28.98
CA THR A 246 11.79 2.12 -30.21
C THR A 246 12.61 2.47 -31.43
N ILE A 247 13.53 3.42 -31.32
CA ILE A 247 14.43 3.84 -32.42
C ILE A 247 15.42 2.71 -32.73
N MET A 248 16.01 2.09 -31.69
CA MET A 248 16.97 0.99 -31.87
C MET A 248 16.32 -0.27 -32.46
N GLN A 249 15.08 -0.58 -32.14
CA GLN A 249 14.34 -1.70 -32.76
C GLN A 249 14.08 -1.45 -34.23
N GLY A 250 13.79 -0.21 -34.62
CA GLY A 250 13.70 0.17 -36.05
C GLY A 250 14.98 -0.06 -36.79
N ILE A 251 16.14 0.26 -36.20
CA ILE A 251 17.47 0.05 -36.84
C ILE A 251 17.79 -1.44 -36.99
N ASN A 252 17.53 -2.25 -35.96
CA ASN A 252 17.80 -3.70 -35.98
C ASN A 252 16.89 -4.48 -36.96
N THR A 253 15.80 -3.89 -37.43
CA THR A 253 14.93 -4.53 -38.43
C THR A 253 15.44 -4.33 -39.86
N TYR A 254 16.40 -3.43 -40.04
CA TYR A 254 17.03 -3.13 -41.37
C TYR A 254 18.45 -3.68 -41.51
N ILE A 255 18.96 -4.42 -40.54
CA ILE A 255 20.20 -5.19 -40.58
C ILE A 255 19.87 -6.69 -40.65
#